data_3036d3e00e93a214d271bdce74a3f3c5
#
_entry.id   3036d3e00e93a214d271bdce74a3f3c5
#
_cell.length_a   1.000
_cell.length_b   1.000
_cell.length_c   1.000
_cell.angle_alpha   90.00
_cell.angle_beta   90.00
_cell.angle_gamma   90.00
#
_symmetry.space_group_name_H-M   'P 1'
#
loop_
_entity.id
_entity.type
_entity.pdbx_description
1 polymer ?
#
loop_
_entity_poly.entity_id
_entity_poly.type
_entity_poly.pdbx_seq_one_letter_code
_entity_poly.pdbx_strand_id
1 'polypeptide(L)'
;MTVKIKTKTVLRLLRELQKIDAEFPLQYAVCLTEISQEEGLSLTDLSVRTGMALSTVSRIVGALAKNRQKGTPYNLIRIKISATERRRKELYLTPRGRAVIDSILEII
;
A
#
# COMPACT_ATOMS: atom_id res chain seq x y z
N MET A 1 23.14 -16.56 10.58
CA MET A 1 22.93 -15.59 9.49
C MET A 1 23.61 -14.27 9.84
N THR A 2 24.40 -13.75 8.96
CA THR A 2 25.15 -12.51 9.22
C THR A 2 24.31 -11.27 8.97
N VAL A 3 24.67 -10.16 9.63
CA VAL A 3 24.04 -8.86 9.42
C VAL A 3 24.09 -8.46 7.95
N LYS A 4 25.20 -8.79 7.25
CA LYS A 4 25.38 -8.48 5.84
C LYS A 4 24.31 -9.15 4.95
N ILE A 5 23.96 -10.41 5.24
CA ILE A 5 22.91 -11.13 4.49
C ILE A 5 21.55 -10.51 4.75
N LYS A 6 21.25 -10.17 6.00
CA LYS A 6 20.00 -9.50 6.36
C LYS A 6 19.87 -8.14 5.72
N THR A 7 20.96 -7.38 5.67
CA THR A 7 20.98 -6.07 5.03
C THR A 7 20.73 -6.18 3.53
N LYS A 8 21.29 -7.21 2.87
CA LYS A 8 21.01 -7.46 1.45
C LYS A 8 19.53 -7.75 1.20
N THR A 9 18.90 -8.50 2.11
CA THR A 9 17.47 -8.80 2.01
C THR A 9 16.64 -7.53 2.10
N VAL A 10 16.96 -6.65 3.05
CA VAL A 10 16.30 -5.35 3.18
C VAL A 10 16.47 -4.52 1.92
N LEU A 11 17.68 -4.46 1.38
CA LEU A 11 17.96 -3.70 0.16
C LEU A 11 17.15 -4.23 -1.03
N ARG A 12 17.07 -5.54 -1.19
CA ARG A 12 16.26 -6.16 -2.25
C ARG A 12 14.79 -5.79 -2.13
N LEU A 13 14.27 -5.79 -0.90
CA LEU A 13 12.88 -5.39 -0.64
C LEU A 13 12.64 -3.94 -1.03
N LEU A 14 13.54 -3.04 -0.62
CA LEU A 14 13.42 -1.61 -0.96
C LEU A 14 13.52 -1.39 -2.47
N ARG A 15 14.37 -2.13 -3.16
CA ARG A 15 14.48 -2.03 -4.62
C ARG A 15 13.24 -2.56 -5.32
N GLU A 16 12.56 -3.53 -4.75
CA GLU A 16 11.27 -4.00 -5.27
C GLU A 16 10.24 -2.87 -5.25
N LEU A 17 10.21 -2.08 -4.17
CA LEU A 17 9.35 -0.91 -4.08
C LEU A 17 9.75 0.15 -5.11
N GLN A 18 11.03 0.32 -5.37
CA GLN A 18 11.52 1.29 -6.36
C GLN A 18 11.12 0.91 -7.80
N LYS A 19 10.77 -0.34 -8.06
CA LYS A 19 10.25 -0.74 -9.38
C LYS A 19 8.86 -0.13 -9.65
N ILE A 20 8.11 0.17 -8.59
CA ILE A 20 6.83 0.87 -8.72
C ILE A 20 7.08 2.32 -9.13
N ASP A 21 8.01 2.96 -8.43
CA ASP A 21 8.40 4.35 -8.60
C ASP A 21 9.74 4.51 -7.88
N ALA A 22 10.74 5.07 -8.54
CA ALA A 22 12.07 5.26 -7.95
C ALA A 22 11.99 6.05 -6.63
N GLU A 23 10.99 6.91 -6.49
CA GLU A 23 10.75 7.72 -5.30
C GLU A 23 9.45 7.34 -4.59
N PHE A 24 9.11 6.04 -4.60
CA PHE A 24 7.89 5.56 -3.96
C PHE A 24 7.91 5.91 -2.47
N PRO A 25 6.95 6.71 -1.98
CA PRO A 25 7.00 7.19 -0.61
C PRO A 25 6.85 6.05 0.40
N LEU A 26 7.62 6.12 1.49
CA LEU A 26 7.56 5.11 2.54
C LEU A 26 6.15 4.96 3.13
N GLN A 27 5.46 6.08 3.35
CA GLN A 27 4.09 6.06 3.88
C GLN A 27 3.13 5.29 2.96
N TYR A 28 3.36 5.34 1.65
CA TYR A 28 2.56 4.61 0.67
C TYR A 28 2.82 3.11 0.81
N ALA A 29 4.06 2.72 1.01
CA ALA A 29 4.43 1.32 1.23
C ALA A 29 3.80 0.78 2.52
N VAL A 30 3.78 1.58 3.59
CA VAL A 30 3.15 1.22 4.86
C VAL A 30 1.65 0.99 4.65
N CYS A 31 0.97 1.92 3.99
CA CYS A 31 -0.47 1.79 3.72
C CYS A 31 -0.77 0.56 2.85
N LEU A 32 0.00 0.35 1.80
CA LEU A 32 -0.17 -0.80 0.90
C LEU A 32 -0.03 -2.12 1.67
N THR A 33 0.98 -2.21 2.53
CA THR A 33 1.24 -3.41 3.33
C THR A 33 0.13 -3.66 4.34
N GLU A 34 -0.34 -2.61 5.02
CA GLU A 34 -1.47 -2.72 5.95
C GLU A 34 -2.73 -3.22 5.26
N ILE A 35 -3.02 -2.70 4.06
CA ILE A 35 -4.17 -3.14 3.28
C ILE A 35 -4.02 -4.62 2.90
N SER A 36 -2.81 -5.05 2.56
CA SER A 36 -2.57 -6.44 2.18
C SER A 36 -2.81 -7.42 3.34
N GLN A 37 -2.60 -6.97 4.58
CA GLN A 37 -2.82 -7.81 5.76
C GLN A 37 -4.30 -8.05 6.05
N GLU A 38 -5.15 -7.09 5.71
CA GLU A 38 -6.58 -7.23 5.96
C GLU A 38 -7.35 -6.46 4.89
N GLU A 39 -7.58 -7.10 3.75
CA GLU A 39 -8.39 -6.50 2.69
C GLU A 39 -9.82 -6.29 3.17
N GLY A 40 -10.40 -5.20 2.76
CA GLY A 40 -11.73 -4.80 3.20
C GLY A 40 -11.74 -3.82 4.37
N LEU A 41 -10.56 -3.51 4.95
CA LEU A 41 -10.50 -2.50 6.01
C LEU A 41 -10.92 -1.14 5.49
N SER A 42 -11.44 -0.30 6.38
CA SER A 42 -11.90 1.05 6.02
C SER A 42 -10.76 2.07 6.09
N LEU A 43 -11.01 3.27 5.55
CA LEU A 43 -10.08 4.40 5.70
C LEU A 43 -9.83 4.71 7.17
N THR A 44 -10.87 4.66 7.99
CA THR A 44 -10.74 4.92 9.43
C THR A 44 -9.85 3.87 10.09
N ASP A 45 -10.06 2.59 9.75
CA ASP A 45 -9.22 1.50 10.26
C ASP A 45 -7.75 1.72 9.88
N LEU A 46 -7.51 2.09 8.62
CA LEU A 46 -6.16 2.34 8.14
C LEU A 46 -5.50 3.51 8.86
N SER A 47 -6.26 4.58 9.12
CA SER A 47 -5.79 5.73 9.89
C SER A 47 -5.35 5.29 11.29
N VAL A 48 -6.16 4.50 11.96
CA VAL A 48 -5.85 3.99 13.31
C VAL A 48 -4.60 3.12 13.30
N ARG A 49 -4.50 2.18 12.35
CA ARG A 49 -3.36 1.26 12.27
C ARG A 49 -2.04 1.94 11.96
N THR A 50 -2.07 2.97 11.12
CA THR A 50 -0.85 3.66 10.71
C THR A 50 -0.48 4.81 11.64
N GLY A 51 -1.41 5.29 12.45
CA GLY A 51 -1.22 6.47 13.26
C GLY A 51 -1.23 7.77 12.45
N MET A 52 -1.54 7.70 11.15
CA MET A 52 -1.62 8.87 10.29
C MET A 52 -3.02 9.49 10.34
N ALA A 53 -3.10 10.81 10.15
CA ALA A 53 -4.38 11.50 10.09
C ALA A 53 -5.24 10.96 8.95
N LEU A 54 -6.56 10.94 9.15
CA LEU A 54 -7.49 10.43 8.15
C LEU A 54 -7.36 11.15 6.80
N SER A 55 -7.14 12.47 6.82
CA SER A 55 -6.94 13.24 5.59
C SER A 55 -5.69 12.80 4.83
N THR A 56 -4.61 12.49 5.56
CA THR A 56 -3.37 11.98 4.97
C THR A 56 -3.59 10.61 4.34
N VAL A 57 -4.22 9.71 5.07
CA VAL A 57 -4.52 8.35 4.59
C VAL A 57 -5.42 8.41 3.36
N SER A 58 -6.45 9.26 3.38
CA SER A 58 -7.37 9.42 2.25
C SER A 58 -6.62 9.85 0.98
N ARG A 59 -5.68 10.79 1.12
CA ARG A 59 -4.85 11.26 -0.01
C ARG A 59 -3.94 10.16 -0.52
N ILE A 60 -3.30 9.42 0.37
CA ILE A 60 -2.40 8.32 0.00
C ILE A 60 -3.18 7.21 -0.72
N VAL A 61 -4.32 6.83 -0.19
CA VAL A 61 -5.20 5.81 -0.77
C VAL A 61 -5.66 6.22 -2.16
N GLY A 62 -6.03 7.49 -2.34
CA GLY A 62 -6.40 8.02 -3.64
C GLY A 62 -5.26 7.88 -4.66
N ALA A 63 -4.03 8.18 -4.25
CA ALA A 63 -2.85 8.06 -5.11
C ALA A 63 -2.51 6.60 -5.42
N LEU A 64 -2.66 5.71 -4.46
CA LEU A 64 -2.43 4.26 -4.66
C LEU A 64 -3.48 3.65 -5.59
N ALA A 65 -4.67 4.21 -5.64
CA ALA A 65 -5.77 3.76 -6.52
C ALA A 65 -5.67 4.45 -7.89
N LYS A 66 -6.49 5.47 -8.12
CA LYS A 66 -6.61 6.12 -9.43
C LYS A 66 -6.35 7.62 -9.43
N ASN A 67 -6.28 8.26 -8.28
CA ASN A 67 -6.25 9.70 -8.15
C ASN A 67 -4.89 10.23 -7.71
N ARG A 68 -3.88 10.08 -8.55
CA ARG A 68 -2.57 10.63 -8.27
C ARG A 68 -2.48 12.05 -8.84
N GLN A 69 -2.02 13.01 -8.02
CA GLN A 69 -1.92 14.41 -8.42
C GLN A 69 -0.86 14.66 -9.51
N LYS A 70 0.22 13.88 -9.51
CA LYS A 70 1.30 13.98 -10.51
C LYS A 70 1.62 12.61 -11.05
N GLY A 71 1.76 12.51 -12.36
CA GLY A 71 2.12 11.28 -13.05
C GLY A 71 0.98 10.28 -13.17
N THR A 72 1.33 9.07 -13.59
CA THR A 72 0.37 7.98 -13.77
C THR A 72 -0.06 7.41 -12.42
N PRO A 73 -1.36 7.17 -12.19
CA PRO A 73 -1.81 6.51 -10.97
C PRO A 73 -1.14 5.15 -10.78
N TYR A 74 -0.86 4.80 -9.55
CA TYR A 74 -0.19 3.52 -9.24
C TYR A 74 -1.09 2.31 -9.52
N ASN A 75 -2.39 2.45 -9.33
CA ASN A 75 -3.38 1.37 -9.53
C ASN A 75 -3.02 0.09 -8.76
N LEU A 76 -2.60 0.25 -7.52
CA LEU A 76 -2.23 -0.87 -6.64
C LEU A 76 -3.36 -1.29 -5.73
N ILE A 77 -4.33 -0.40 -5.48
CA ILE A 77 -5.51 -0.70 -4.68
C ILE A 77 -6.77 -0.25 -5.39
N ARG A 78 -7.89 -0.81 -4.97
CA ARG A 78 -9.20 -0.32 -5.39
C ARG A 78 -10.05 -0.02 -4.16
N ILE A 79 -10.91 0.97 -4.30
CA ILE A 79 -11.79 1.44 -3.26
C ILE A 79 -13.20 0.99 -3.61
N LYS A 80 -13.85 0.29 -2.68
CA LYS A 80 -15.21 -0.18 -2.86
C LYS A 80 -16.10 0.44 -1.78
N ILE A 81 -17.29 0.89 -2.16
CA ILE A 81 -18.28 1.36 -1.21
C ILE A 81 -18.91 0.13 -0.54
N SER A 82 -18.99 0.13 0.80
CA SER A 82 -19.62 -0.95 1.54
C SER A 82 -21.07 -1.16 1.11
N ALA A 83 -21.48 -2.41 0.96
CA ALA A 83 -22.87 -2.75 0.61
C ALA A 83 -23.85 -2.42 1.76
N THR A 84 -23.35 -2.41 3.00
CA THR A 84 -24.18 -2.21 4.20
C THR A 84 -24.10 -0.80 4.77
N GLU A 85 -22.99 -0.09 4.54
CA GLU A 85 -22.77 1.27 5.03
C GLU A 85 -22.26 2.15 3.90
N ARG A 86 -23.12 2.99 3.32
CA ARG A 86 -22.78 3.81 2.15
C ARG A 86 -21.60 4.76 2.37
N ARG A 87 -21.33 5.15 3.63
CA ARG A 87 -20.22 6.06 3.95
C ARG A 87 -18.91 5.33 4.19
N ARG A 88 -18.95 4.01 4.30
CA ARG A 88 -17.76 3.20 4.54
C ARG A 88 -17.12 2.83 3.21
N LYS A 89 -15.88 3.26 3.03
CA LYS A 89 -15.04 2.85 1.91
C LYS A 89 -14.17 1.68 2.35
N GLU A 90 -14.19 0.60 1.59
CA GLU A 90 -13.42 -0.60 1.84
C GLU A 90 -12.26 -0.67 0.85
N LEU A 91 -11.10 -1.08 1.34
CA LEU A 91 -9.86 -1.05 0.56
C LEU A 91 -9.40 -2.46 0.22
N TYR A 92 -9.08 -2.67 -1.06
CA TYR A 92 -8.65 -3.97 -1.58
C TYR A 92 -7.44 -3.80 -2.48
N LEU A 93 -6.64 -4.86 -2.62
CA LEU A 93 -5.58 -4.88 -3.61
C LEU A 93 -6.16 -5.09 -5.01
N THR A 94 -5.57 -4.44 -6.00
CA THR A 94 -5.78 -4.81 -7.41
C THR A 94 -4.92 -6.03 -7.73
N PRO A 95 -5.11 -6.69 -8.88
CA PRO A 95 -4.18 -7.74 -9.32
C PRO A 95 -2.72 -7.26 -9.36
N ARG A 96 -2.50 -6.01 -9.78
CA ARG A 96 -1.17 -5.39 -9.78
C ARG A 96 -0.64 -5.23 -8.35
N GLY A 97 -1.47 -4.75 -7.43
CA GLY A 97 -1.09 -4.61 -6.02
C GLY A 97 -0.73 -5.96 -5.40
N ARG A 98 -1.50 -6.99 -5.71
CA ARG A 98 -1.21 -8.33 -5.23
C ARG A 98 0.12 -8.86 -5.78
N ALA A 99 0.39 -8.63 -7.06
CA ALA A 99 1.66 -9.03 -7.67
C ALA A 99 2.86 -8.36 -6.98
N VAL A 100 2.73 -7.08 -6.63
CA VAL A 100 3.77 -6.34 -5.91
C VAL A 100 3.99 -6.96 -4.52
N ILE A 101 2.92 -7.20 -3.77
CA ILE A 101 3.02 -7.80 -2.43
C ILE A 101 3.64 -9.20 -2.52
N ASP A 102 3.21 -10.01 -3.46
CA ASP A 102 3.75 -11.37 -3.63
C ASP A 102 5.25 -11.32 -3.94
N SER A 103 5.69 -10.39 -4.79
CA SER A 103 7.12 -10.22 -5.09
C SER A 103 7.93 -9.83 -3.85
N ILE A 104 7.37 -8.98 -3.00
CA ILE A 104 8.00 -8.58 -1.75
C ILE A 104 8.12 -9.78 -0.79
N LEU A 105 7.03 -10.54 -0.67
CA LEU A 105 7.02 -11.71 0.22
C LEU A 105 8.00 -12.80 -0.21
N GLU A 106 8.24 -12.95 -1.51
CA GLU A 106 9.23 -13.91 -2.01
C GLU A 106 10.66 -13.56 -1.59
N ILE A 107 10.93 -12.29 -1.32
CA ILE A 107 12.27 -11.84 -0.88
C ILE A 107 12.53 -12.24 0.57
N ILE A 108 11.50 -12.26 1.39
CA ILE A 108 11.60 -12.58 2.81
C ILE A 108 11.57 -14.09 3.03
#